data_123dd0a244fadd3a14ddb6855f811aa0
#
_entry.id   123dd0a244fadd3a14ddb6855f811aa0
#
_cell.length_a   1.000
_cell.length_b   1.000
_cell.length_c   1.000
_cell.angle_alpha   90.00
_cell.angle_beta   90.00
_cell.angle_gamma   90.00
#
_symmetry.space_group_name_H-M   'P 1'
#
loop_
_entity.id
_entity.type
_entity.pdbx_description
1 polymer ?
#
loop_
_entity_poly.entity_id
_entity_poly.type
_entity_poly.pdbx_seq_one_letter_code
_entity_poly.pdbx_strand_id
1 'polypeptide(L)'
;MKKEDLRIVYMGTPDFAVEALRQLVEGGYNVVGVITMPDKPAGRGHKIQYSPVKQYALEQNLPLLQPEKLKDEAFVQALREWKADLQIVVAFRMLPEVVWNMPRLGTFNLHASLLPQYRGAAPINWAVINGDTETGITTFFLQHEIDTGKVIQQVRVPIADTDNVEVVHDKLMILGGKLVLETVDAILNDTVKPIAQEDMAVVGELRPAPKIFKETCRIDWNQPVKKIYDFIRGLSPYPAAWTELHFPDKTSVVVKIYQTEKCLQ
;
A
#
# COMPACT_ATOMS: atom_id res chain seq x y z
N MET A 1 -12.25 -12.21 -24.31
CA MET A 1 -12.77 -10.87 -23.92
C MET A 1 -11.67 -9.87 -24.23
N LYS A 2 -12.02 -8.72 -24.78
CA LYS A 2 -11.05 -7.66 -25.02
C LYS A 2 -10.86 -6.87 -23.73
N LYS A 3 -9.71 -6.22 -23.58
CA LYS A 3 -9.39 -5.41 -22.40
C LYS A 3 -10.39 -4.25 -22.20
N GLU A 4 -10.90 -3.68 -23.28
CA GLU A 4 -11.90 -2.60 -23.24
C GLU A 4 -13.28 -3.07 -22.74
N ASP A 5 -13.57 -4.35 -22.84
CA ASP A 5 -14.85 -4.94 -22.40
C ASP A 5 -14.82 -5.34 -20.93
N LEU A 6 -13.63 -5.46 -20.32
CA LEU A 6 -13.46 -5.82 -18.92
C LEU A 6 -13.78 -4.64 -18.00
N ARG A 7 -14.86 -4.73 -17.26
CA ARG A 7 -15.30 -3.68 -16.34
C ARG A 7 -14.54 -3.75 -15.03
N ILE A 8 -13.73 -2.74 -14.77
CA ILE A 8 -12.86 -2.66 -13.59
C ILE A 8 -13.36 -1.58 -12.64
N VAL A 9 -13.50 -1.93 -11.36
CA VAL A 9 -13.63 -0.97 -10.26
C VAL A 9 -12.31 -0.92 -9.50
N TYR A 10 -11.82 0.29 -9.26
CA TYR A 10 -10.57 0.56 -8.56
C TYR A 10 -10.80 1.19 -7.20
N MET A 11 -10.12 0.70 -6.17
CA MET A 11 -10.24 1.18 -4.79
C MET A 11 -8.87 1.56 -4.24
N GLY A 12 -8.74 2.79 -3.78
CA GLY A 12 -7.49 3.29 -3.22
C GLY A 12 -7.61 4.70 -2.68
N THR A 13 -6.61 5.17 -1.95
CA THR A 13 -6.66 6.48 -1.32
C THR A 13 -5.37 7.30 -1.49
N PRO A 14 -4.17 6.86 -1.03
CA PRO A 14 -2.96 7.67 -1.03
C PRO A 14 -2.28 7.74 -2.40
N ASP A 15 -1.20 8.52 -2.49
CA ASP A 15 -0.37 8.65 -3.70
C ASP A 15 0.08 7.29 -4.25
N PHE A 16 0.43 6.34 -3.38
CA PHE A 16 0.82 4.99 -3.80
C PHE A 16 -0.24 4.32 -4.68
N ALA A 17 -1.52 4.60 -4.46
CA ALA A 17 -2.62 4.06 -5.24
C ALA A 17 -2.90 4.82 -6.54
N VAL A 18 -2.42 6.04 -6.70
CA VAL A 18 -2.67 6.84 -7.91
C VAL A 18 -1.96 6.26 -9.13
N GLU A 19 -0.71 5.84 -8.98
CA GLU A 19 0.11 5.40 -10.12
C GLU A 19 -0.49 4.18 -10.84
N ALA A 20 -0.95 3.18 -10.11
CA ALA A 20 -1.60 2.01 -10.71
C ALA A 20 -2.90 2.39 -11.43
N LEU A 21 -3.70 3.28 -10.85
CA LEU A 21 -4.91 3.79 -11.49
C LEU A 21 -4.56 4.56 -12.78
N ARG A 22 -3.55 5.42 -12.73
CA ARG A 22 -3.07 6.16 -13.88
C ARG A 22 -2.63 5.22 -15.01
N GLN A 23 -1.84 4.21 -14.70
CA GLN A 23 -1.37 3.24 -15.69
C GLN A 23 -2.53 2.44 -16.31
N LEU A 24 -3.56 2.10 -15.53
CA LEU A 24 -4.77 1.45 -16.06
C LEU A 24 -5.50 2.36 -17.05
N VAL A 25 -5.75 3.61 -16.67
CA VAL A 25 -6.47 4.58 -17.51
C VAL A 25 -5.68 4.88 -18.78
N GLU A 26 -4.41 5.23 -18.68
CA GLU A 26 -3.53 5.51 -19.82
C GLU A 26 -3.30 4.28 -20.71
N GLY A 27 -3.33 3.08 -20.11
CA GLY A 27 -3.22 1.82 -20.82
C GLY A 27 -4.48 1.38 -21.57
N GLY A 28 -5.57 2.16 -21.49
CA GLY A 28 -6.82 1.87 -22.20
C GLY A 28 -7.68 0.79 -21.55
N TYR A 29 -7.45 0.47 -20.27
CA TYR A 29 -8.33 -0.42 -19.51
C TYR A 29 -9.62 0.30 -19.13
N ASN A 30 -10.72 -0.43 -19.06
CA ASN A 30 -12.03 0.12 -18.80
C ASN A 30 -12.31 0.25 -17.29
N VAL A 31 -11.84 1.34 -16.68
CA VAL A 31 -12.15 1.67 -15.29
C VAL A 31 -13.53 2.32 -15.24
N VAL A 32 -14.53 1.59 -14.76
CA VAL A 32 -15.94 2.03 -14.72
C VAL A 32 -16.29 2.81 -13.45
N GLY A 33 -15.46 2.75 -12.44
CA GLY A 33 -15.67 3.46 -11.20
C GLY A 33 -14.47 3.38 -10.25
N VAL A 34 -14.39 4.36 -9.38
CA VAL A 34 -13.33 4.51 -8.38
C VAL A 34 -13.97 4.67 -7.00
N ILE A 35 -13.41 3.99 -6.02
CA ILE A 35 -13.80 4.10 -4.62
C ILE A 35 -12.61 4.60 -3.82
N THR A 36 -12.79 5.65 -3.06
CA THR A 36 -11.78 6.23 -2.18
C THR A 36 -12.38 6.59 -0.82
N MET A 37 -11.52 6.93 0.13
CA MET A 37 -11.96 7.37 1.45
C MET A 37 -12.78 8.66 1.37
N PRO A 38 -13.73 8.89 2.32
CA PRO A 38 -14.40 10.17 2.45
C PRO A 38 -13.42 11.33 2.63
N ASP A 39 -13.81 12.52 2.18
CA ASP A 39 -13.05 13.73 2.39
C ASP A 39 -12.90 14.02 3.88
N LYS A 40 -11.72 14.48 4.27
CA LYS A 40 -11.43 14.83 5.65
C LYS A 40 -10.94 16.27 5.76
N PRO A 41 -11.35 17.00 6.79
CA PRO A 41 -10.71 18.26 7.13
C PRO A 41 -9.24 17.99 7.46
N ALA A 42 -8.33 18.73 6.85
CA ALA A 42 -6.90 18.57 7.10
C ALA A 42 -6.22 19.93 7.26
N GLY A 43 -5.14 19.94 8.07
CA GLY A 43 -4.30 21.11 8.29
C GLY A 43 -4.92 22.20 9.15
N ARG A 44 -4.17 23.30 9.32
CA ARG A 44 -4.62 24.51 10.02
C ARG A 44 -5.71 25.18 9.19
N GLY A 45 -6.91 25.34 9.78
CA GLY A 45 -8.06 25.97 9.12
C GLY A 45 -9.11 24.99 8.60
N HIS A 46 -8.98 23.69 8.86
CA HIS A 46 -9.96 22.64 8.52
C HIS A 46 -10.48 22.67 7.06
N LYS A 47 -9.62 23.05 6.12
CA LYS A 47 -9.97 22.94 4.70
C LYS A 47 -10.17 21.48 4.31
N ILE A 48 -11.24 21.20 3.58
CA ILE A 48 -11.51 19.87 3.06
C ILE A 48 -10.42 19.53 2.03
N GLN A 49 -9.74 18.40 2.25
CA GLN A 49 -8.76 17.88 1.31
C GLN A 49 -9.28 16.62 0.67
N TYR A 50 -9.14 16.56 -0.66
CA TYR A 50 -9.43 15.36 -1.44
C TYR A 50 -8.26 14.38 -1.36
N SER A 51 -8.57 13.09 -1.32
CA SER A 51 -7.51 12.09 -1.45
C SER A 51 -6.81 12.21 -2.81
N PRO A 52 -5.53 11.82 -2.93
CA PRO A 52 -4.83 11.80 -4.22
C PRO A 52 -5.60 11.00 -5.30
N VAL A 53 -6.18 9.86 -4.93
CA VAL A 53 -7.00 9.06 -5.85
C VAL A 53 -8.25 9.82 -6.30
N LYS A 54 -8.93 10.52 -5.39
CA LYS A 54 -10.08 11.37 -5.77
C LYS A 54 -9.68 12.47 -6.74
N GLN A 55 -8.58 13.16 -6.48
CA GLN A 55 -8.08 14.22 -7.38
C GLN A 55 -7.89 13.69 -8.79
N TYR A 56 -7.22 12.56 -8.93
CA TYR A 56 -7.00 11.92 -10.23
C TYR A 56 -8.32 11.48 -10.89
N ALA A 57 -9.21 10.87 -10.13
CA ALA A 57 -10.52 10.43 -10.65
C ALA A 57 -11.35 11.59 -11.20
N LEU A 58 -11.34 12.73 -10.52
CA LEU A 58 -12.03 13.94 -10.99
C LEU A 58 -11.39 14.51 -12.26
N GLU A 59 -10.06 14.56 -12.34
CA GLU A 59 -9.33 15.00 -13.52
C GLU A 59 -9.64 14.14 -14.76
N GLN A 60 -9.88 12.84 -14.55
CA GLN A 60 -10.18 11.89 -15.62
C GLN A 60 -11.68 11.65 -15.84
N ASN A 61 -12.55 12.39 -15.15
CA ASN A 61 -14.01 12.23 -15.19
C ASN A 61 -14.47 10.79 -14.90
N LEU A 62 -13.80 10.09 -13.99
CA LEU A 62 -14.18 8.75 -13.57
C LEU A 62 -15.31 8.83 -12.52
N PRO A 63 -16.32 7.97 -12.60
CA PRO A 63 -17.34 7.84 -11.55
C PRO A 63 -16.70 7.54 -10.21
N LEU A 64 -17.20 8.16 -9.14
CA LEU A 64 -16.59 8.14 -7.83
C LEU A 64 -17.60 7.82 -6.74
N LEU A 65 -17.24 6.92 -5.81
CA LEU A 65 -17.95 6.66 -4.57
C LEU A 65 -17.00 6.84 -3.37
N GLN A 66 -17.51 7.44 -2.31
CA GLN A 66 -16.76 7.73 -1.07
C GLN A 66 -17.55 7.26 0.16
N PRO A 67 -17.78 5.94 0.32
CA PRO A 67 -18.59 5.43 1.40
C PRO A 67 -17.92 5.63 2.77
N GLU A 68 -18.68 6.07 3.76
CA GLU A 68 -18.23 6.06 5.16
C GLU A 68 -18.23 4.64 5.70
N LYS A 69 -19.26 3.88 5.38
CA LYS A 69 -19.43 2.49 5.77
C LYS A 69 -19.52 1.58 4.54
N LEU A 70 -18.58 0.65 4.44
CA LEU A 70 -18.51 -0.29 3.30
C LEU A 70 -19.63 -1.34 3.29
N LYS A 71 -20.34 -1.52 4.40
CA LYS A 71 -21.50 -2.42 4.50
C LYS A 71 -22.84 -1.72 4.26
N ASP A 72 -22.84 -0.41 4.04
CA ASP A 72 -24.05 0.34 3.77
C ASP A 72 -24.74 -0.17 2.50
N GLU A 73 -26.03 -0.48 2.60
CA GLU A 73 -26.81 -1.04 1.49
C GLU A 73 -26.85 -0.10 0.28
N ALA A 74 -26.94 1.20 0.49
CA ALA A 74 -26.93 2.18 -0.59
C ALA A 74 -25.61 2.16 -1.36
N PHE A 75 -24.47 2.04 -0.65
CA PHE A 75 -23.17 1.90 -1.27
C PHE A 75 -23.03 0.57 -2.02
N VAL A 76 -23.41 -0.54 -1.39
CA VAL A 76 -23.32 -1.87 -2.02
C VAL A 76 -24.17 -1.93 -3.28
N GLN A 77 -25.36 -1.33 -3.27
CA GLN A 77 -26.22 -1.26 -4.45
C GLN A 77 -25.62 -0.38 -5.55
N ALA A 78 -25.06 0.77 -5.21
CA ALA A 78 -24.38 1.64 -6.17
C ALA A 78 -23.18 0.96 -6.83
N LEU A 79 -22.40 0.21 -6.05
CA LEU A 79 -21.28 -0.59 -6.55
C LEU A 79 -21.78 -1.70 -7.50
N ARG A 80 -22.85 -2.38 -7.14
CA ARG A 80 -23.45 -3.43 -7.97
C ARG A 80 -23.89 -2.92 -9.33
N GLU A 81 -24.43 -1.70 -9.39
CA GLU A 81 -24.86 -1.06 -10.63
C GLU A 81 -23.70 -0.77 -11.60
N TRP A 82 -22.49 -0.65 -11.11
CA TRP A 82 -21.30 -0.55 -11.96
C TRP A 82 -20.96 -1.85 -12.70
N LYS A 83 -21.54 -2.97 -12.30
CA LYS A 83 -21.37 -4.28 -12.94
C LYS A 83 -19.89 -4.63 -13.19
N ALA A 84 -19.08 -4.49 -12.18
CA ALA A 84 -17.67 -4.82 -12.26
C ALA A 84 -17.45 -6.31 -12.58
N ASP A 85 -16.57 -6.60 -13.51
CA ASP A 85 -16.05 -7.95 -13.74
C ASP A 85 -14.89 -8.27 -12.78
N LEU A 86 -14.12 -7.25 -12.44
CA LEU A 86 -12.92 -7.33 -11.61
C LEU A 86 -12.83 -6.10 -10.71
N GLN A 87 -12.40 -6.30 -9.48
CA GLN A 87 -12.08 -5.20 -8.56
C GLN A 87 -10.60 -5.24 -8.21
N ILE A 88 -9.98 -4.06 -8.11
CA ILE A 88 -8.57 -3.87 -7.78
C ILE A 88 -8.47 -2.96 -6.55
N VAL A 89 -7.70 -3.38 -5.57
CA VAL A 89 -7.50 -2.65 -4.31
C VAL A 89 -6.03 -2.32 -4.13
N VAL A 90 -5.72 -1.06 -3.89
CA VAL A 90 -4.37 -0.59 -3.58
C VAL A 90 -4.45 0.42 -2.44
N ALA A 91 -3.85 0.09 -1.31
CA ALA A 91 -3.80 0.96 -0.14
C ALA A 91 -5.19 1.52 0.24
N PHE A 92 -6.06 0.64 0.65
CA PHE A 92 -7.45 0.95 1.04
C PHE A 92 -7.83 0.25 2.35
N ARG A 93 -9.03 0.51 2.84
CA ARG A 93 -9.60 -0.16 4.02
C ARG A 93 -9.85 -1.65 3.76
N MET A 94 -9.94 -2.42 4.82
CA MET A 94 -10.41 -3.80 4.75
C MET A 94 -11.83 -3.85 4.19
N LEU A 95 -12.03 -4.68 3.18
CA LEU A 95 -13.33 -4.83 2.52
C LEU A 95 -14.15 -5.95 3.19
N PRO A 96 -15.46 -5.74 3.39
CA PRO A 96 -16.35 -6.81 3.77
C PRO A 96 -16.58 -7.78 2.60
N GLU A 97 -16.94 -9.02 2.92
CA GLU A 97 -17.17 -10.06 1.91
C GLU A 97 -18.18 -9.66 0.83
N VAL A 98 -19.25 -8.98 1.22
CA VAL A 98 -20.30 -8.51 0.28
C VAL A 98 -19.71 -7.60 -0.82
N VAL A 99 -18.59 -6.95 -0.56
CA VAL A 99 -17.89 -6.09 -1.53
C VAL A 99 -16.85 -6.88 -2.32
N TRP A 100 -15.89 -7.54 -1.65
CA TRP A 100 -14.79 -8.20 -2.36
C TRP A 100 -15.22 -9.45 -3.12
N ASN A 101 -16.30 -10.12 -2.72
CA ASN A 101 -16.82 -11.31 -3.39
C ASN A 101 -17.86 -11.01 -4.48
N MET A 102 -18.10 -9.74 -4.77
CA MET A 102 -19.13 -9.31 -5.74
C MET A 102 -18.76 -9.63 -7.19
N PRO A 103 -17.56 -9.31 -7.70
CA PRO A 103 -17.25 -9.47 -9.13
C PRO A 103 -16.92 -10.94 -9.48
N ARG A 104 -17.34 -11.36 -10.65
CA ARG A 104 -17.15 -12.75 -11.13
C ARG A 104 -15.69 -13.17 -11.25
N LEU A 105 -14.79 -12.25 -11.56
CA LEU A 105 -13.34 -12.52 -11.67
C LEU A 105 -12.58 -12.23 -10.37
N GLY A 106 -13.31 -11.86 -9.31
CA GLY A 106 -12.73 -11.63 -8.00
C GLY A 106 -12.20 -10.22 -7.77
N THR A 107 -11.59 -10.07 -6.62
CA THR A 107 -10.95 -8.82 -6.18
C THR A 107 -9.51 -9.14 -5.82
N PHE A 108 -8.55 -8.41 -6.39
CA PHE A 108 -7.16 -8.56 -5.99
C PHE A 108 -6.60 -7.27 -5.40
N ASN A 109 -5.59 -7.43 -4.55
CA ASN A 109 -4.86 -6.35 -3.89
C ASN A 109 -3.42 -6.32 -4.40
N LEU A 110 -2.87 -5.12 -4.51
CA LEU A 110 -1.44 -4.89 -4.65
C LEU A 110 -0.86 -4.59 -3.27
N HIS A 111 -0.01 -5.47 -2.76
CA HIS A 111 0.64 -5.34 -1.45
C HIS A 111 2.14 -5.10 -1.61
N ALA A 112 2.66 -4.12 -0.89
CA ALA A 112 4.04 -3.67 -1.02
C ALA A 112 5.01 -4.49 -0.17
N SER A 113 4.97 -5.81 -0.30
CA SER A 113 5.94 -6.74 0.28
C SER A 113 6.03 -8.02 -0.55
N LEU A 114 7.02 -8.84 -0.22
CA LEU A 114 7.13 -10.23 -0.70
C LEU A 114 6.29 -11.13 0.21
N LEU A 115 4.96 -11.17 0.00
CA LEU A 115 4.09 -12.04 0.79
C LEU A 115 4.59 -13.50 0.74
N PRO A 116 4.49 -14.24 1.85
CA PRO A 116 3.79 -13.97 3.09
C PRO A 116 4.50 -13.06 4.10
N GLN A 117 5.70 -12.55 3.77
CA GLN A 117 6.39 -11.57 4.62
C GLN A 117 5.63 -10.24 4.70
N TYR A 118 5.66 -9.62 5.86
CA TYR A 118 5.12 -8.27 6.09
C TYR A 118 3.64 -8.09 5.75
N ARG A 119 2.81 -9.05 6.14
CA ARG A 119 1.36 -8.82 6.19
C ARG A 119 1.07 -7.67 7.14
N GLY A 120 0.19 -6.76 6.76
CA GLY A 120 -0.24 -5.65 7.61
C GLY A 120 -0.14 -4.27 6.96
N ALA A 121 -0.11 -3.23 7.80
CA ALA A 121 -0.38 -1.86 7.40
C ALA A 121 0.82 -1.09 6.84
N ALA A 122 2.05 -1.45 7.22
CA ALA A 122 3.26 -0.67 6.89
C ALA A 122 4.41 -1.53 6.35
N PRO A 123 4.19 -2.32 5.29
CA PRO A 123 5.18 -3.30 4.81
C PRO A 123 6.48 -2.67 4.32
N ILE A 124 6.44 -1.52 3.66
CA ILE A 124 7.63 -0.85 3.14
C ILE A 124 8.51 -0.36 4.29
N ASN A 125 7.91 0.31 5.27
CA ASN A 125 8.64 0.80 6.44
C ASN A 125 9.35 -0.34 7.17
N TRP A 126 8.64 -1.41 7.46
CA TRP A 126 9.20 -2.51 8.26
C TRP A 126 10.29 -3.29 7.54
N ALA A 127 10.23 -3.43 6.22
CA ALA A 127 11.31 -4.03 5.47
C ALA A 127 12.61 -3.22 5.60
N VAL A 128 12.54 -1.88 5.49
CA VAL A 128 13.69 -1.00 5.64
C VAL A 128 14.17 -0.94 7.11
N ILE A 129 13.26 -0.79 8.07
CA ILE A 129 13.58 -0.79 9.52
C ILE A 129 14.31 -2.06 9.94
N ASN A 130 13.90 -3.21 9.42
CA ASN A 130 14.53 -4.48 9.73
C ASN A 130 15.86 -4.71 9.00
N GLY A 131 16.29 -3.78 8.15
CA GLY A 131 17.55 -3.86 7.43
C GLY A 131 17.57 -4.88 6.30
N ASP A 132 16.40 -5.22 5.75
CA ASP A 132 16.33 -6.13 4.61
C ASP A 132 17.04 -5.53 3.41
N THR A 133 17.71 -6.38 2.64
CA THR A 133 18.39 -5.98 1.40
C THR A 133 17.50 -6.14 0.17
N GLU A 134 16.32 -6.69 0.35
CA GLU A 134 15.35 -6.95 -0.69
C GLU A 134 13.93 -6.82 -0.12
N THR A 135 13.05 -6.28 -0.93
CA THR A 135 11.60 -6.32 -0.73
C THR A 135 10.91 -6.58 -2.06
N GLY A 136 9.65 -6.27 -2.18
CA GLY A 136 8.94 -6.42 -3.44
C GLY A 136 7.48 -6.02 -3.35
N ILE A 137 6.77 -6.42 -4.37
CA ILE A 137 5.34 -6.20 -4.51
C ILE A 137 4.67 -7.51 -4.89
N THR A 138 3.47 -7.70 -4.42
CA THR A 138 2.68 -8.91 -4.63
C THR A 138 1.26 -8.54 -5.00
N THR A 139 0.71 -9.18 -6.04
CA THR A 139 -0.74 -9.18 -6.27
C THR A 139 -1.32 -10.49 -5.76
N PHE A 140 -2.45 -10.41 -5.06
CA PHE A 140 -3.11 -11.59 -4.49
C PHE A 140 -4.63 -11.40 -4.44
N PHE A 141 -5.38 -12.48 -4.54
CA PHE A 141 -6.84 -12.43 -4.39
C PHE A 141 -7.25 -12.24 -2.93
N LEU A 142 -8.24 -11.38 -2.70
CA LEU A 142 -8.80 -11.19 -1.37
C LEU A 142 -9.58 -12.42 -0.90
N GLN A 143 -9.50 -12.65 0.40
CA GLN A 143 -10.28 -13.65 1.14
C GLN A 143 -10.60 -13.10 2.54
N HIS A 144 -11.19 -13.92 3.41
CA HIS A 144 -11.65 -13.49 4.73
C HIS A 144 -10.55 -12.90 5.63
N GLU A 145 -9.35 -13.49 5.61
CA GLU A 145 -8.24 -13.04 6.44
C GLU A 145 -7.35 -12.03 5.70
N ILE A 146 -6.88 -11.03 6.44
CA ILE A 146 -6.07 -9.93 5.89
C ILE A 146 -4.76 -10.46 5.30
N ASP A 147 -4.48 -10.08 4.06
CA ASP A 147 -3.23 -10.32 3.33
C ASP A 147 -2.83 -11.81 3.23
N THR A 148 -3.79 -12.73 3.35
CA THR A 148 -3.54 -14.18 3.32
C THR A 148 -3.95 -14.86 2.03
N GLY A 149 -4.61 -14.16 1.11
CA GLY A 149 -5.12 -14.73 -0.12
C GLY A 149 -4.04 -15.29 -1.04
N LYS A 150 -4.47 -16.08 -2.02
CA LYS A 150 -3.56 -16.72 -2.97
C LYS A 150 -2.84 -15.68 -3.82
N VAL A 151 -1.52 -15.81 -3.89
CA VAL A 151 -0.64 -14.94 -4.67
C VAL A 151 -0.81 -15.19 -6.16
N ILE A 152 -0.97 -14.11 -6.92
CA ILE A 152 -1.09 -14.15 -8.38
C ILE A 152 0.29 -13.94 -9.00
N GLN A 153 0.92 -12.80 -8.69
CA GLN A 153 2.24 -12.42 -9.19
C GLN A 153 3.05 -11.70 -8.13
N GLN A 154 4.37 -11.74 -8.27
CA GLN A 154 5.29 -11.13 -7.32
C GLN A 154 6.53 -10.61 -8.05
N VAL A 155 7.01 -9.43 -7.68
CA VAL A 155 8.23 -8.83 -8.20
C VAL A 155 9.16 -8.47 -7.04
N ARG A 156 10.44 -8.82 -7.16
CA ARG A 156 11.50 -8.52 -6.19
C ARG A 156 12.19 -7.21 -6.53
N VAL A 157 12.55 -6.46 -5.51
CA VAL A 157 13.23 -5.17 -5.63
C VAL A 157 14.35 -5.09 -4.59
N PRO A 158 15.59 -4.76 -4.99
CA PRO A 158 16.67 -4.57 -4.02
C PRO A 158 16.46 -3.30 -3.21
N ILE A 159 16.88 -3.34 -1.95
CA ILE A 159 17.01 -2.18 -1.06
C ILE A 159 18.50 -1.90 -0.88
N ALA A 160 18.96 -0.75 -1.36
CA ALA A 160 20.32 -0.31 -1.11
C ALA A 160 20.48 0.15 0.34
N ASP A 161 21.69 0.03 0.88
CA ASP A 161 22.00 0.42 2.26
C ASP A 161 21.72 1.92 2.54
N THR A 162 21.73 2.73 1.50
CA THR A 162 21.44 4.18 1.57
C THR A 162 20.00 4.54 1.27
N ASP A 163 19.14 3.59 0.86
CA ASP A 163 17.74 3.86 0.56
C ASP A 163 16.97 4.13 1.86
N ASN A 164 16.20 5.22 1.85
CA ASN A 164 15.17 5.44 2.88
C ASN A 164 13.81 4.88 2.42
N VAL A 165 12.81 4.96 3.26
CA VAL A 165 11.47 4.43 2.92
C VAL A 165 10.84 5.14 1.73
N GLU A 166 11.10 6.43 1.51
CA GLU A 166 10.57 7.17 0.36
C GLU A 166 11.13 6.63 -0.96
N VAL A 167 12.43 6.38 -1.04
CA VAL A 167 13.07 5.82 -2.24
C VAL A 167 12.47 4.46 -2.58
N VAL A 168 12.30 3.60 -1.59
CA VAL A 168 11.71 2.26 -1.79
C VAL A 168 10.24 2.37 -2.17
N HIS A 169 9.49 3.24 -1.49
CA HIS A 169 8.08 3.53 -1.80
C HIS A 169 7.91 3.93 -3.27
N ASP A 170 8.70 4.87 -3.75
CA ASP A 170 8.57 5.39 -5.12
C ASP A 170 8.91 4.32 -6.17
N LYS A 171 9.93 3.50 -5.93
CA LYS A 171 10.24 2.34 -6.78
C LYS A 171 9.08 1.35 -6.84
N LEU A 172 8.54 0.98 -5.68
CA LEU A 172 7.45 0.00 -5.60
C LEU A 172 6.14 0.54 -6.18
N MET A 173 5.90 1.84 -6.07
CA MET A 173 4.73 2.51 -6.65
C MET A 173 4.71 2.36 -8.17
N ILE A 174 5.82 2.64 -8.85
CA ILE A 174 5.92 2.55 -10.31
C ILE A 174 5.85 1.09 -10.78
N LEU A 175 6.61 0.21 -10.16
CA LEU A 175 6.61 -1.22 -10.48
C LEU A 175 5.27 -1.87 -10.13
N GLY A 176 4.62 -1.40 -9.08
CA GLY A 176 3.29 -1.85 -8.68
C GLY A 176 2.24 -1.55 -9.73
N GLY A 177 2.28 -0.38 -10.35
CA GLY A 177 1.41 -0.05 -11.48
C GLY A 177 1.58 -1.01 -12.63
N LYS A 178 2.81 -1.32 -13.01
CA LYS A 178 3.11 -2.32 -14.07
C LYS A 178 2.60 -3.69 -13.69
N LEU A 179 2.83 -4.12 -12.46
CA LEU A 179 2.38 -5.43 -11.97
C LEU A 179 0.85 -5.55 -11.96
N VAL A 180 0.14 -4.48 -11.64
CA VAL A 180 -1.33 -4.44 -11.74
C VAL A 180 -1.79 -4.70 -13.19
N LEU A 181 -1.18 -4.04 -14.16
CA LEU A 181 -1.52 -4.26 -15.57
C LEU A 181 -1.24 -5.71 -16.01
N GLU A 182 -0.07 -6.24 -15.68
CA GLU A 182 0.30 -7.62 -15.96
C GLU A 182 -0.66 -8.62 -15.31
N THR A 183 -1.10 -8.33 -14.09
CA THR A 183 -2.07 -9.17 -13.37
C THR A 183 -3.44 -9.13 -14.04
N VAL A 184 -3.92 -7.96 -14.45
CA VAL A 184 -5.17 -7.83 -15.22
C VAL A 184 -5.09 -8.61 -16.52
N ASP A 185 -3.99 -8.48 -17.27
CA ASP A 185 -3.79 -9.21 -18.53
C ASP A 185 -3.78 -10.73 -18.31
N ALA A 186 -3.14 -11.21 -17.25
CA ALA A 186 -3.11 -12.61 -16.89
C ALA A 186 -4.51 -13.15 -16.54
N ILE A 187 -5.31 -12.38 -15.82
CA ILE A 187 -6.71 -12.72 -15.50
C ILE A 187 -7.55 -12.76 -16.78
N LEU A 188 -7.39 -11.77 -17.64
CA LEU A 188 -8.12 -11.64 -18.90
C LEU A 188 -7.82 -12.82 -19.85
N ASN A 189 -6.56 -13.26 -19.88
CA ASN A 189 -6.09 -14.35 -20.73
C ASN A 189 -6.23 -15.73 -20.07
N ASP A 190 -6.78 -15.80 -18.87
CA ASP A 190 -6.94 -17.05 -18.09
C ASP A 190 -5.62 -17.81 -17.88
N THR A 191 -4.53 -17.08 -17.67
CA THR A 191 -3.19 -17.64 -17.46
C THR A 191 -2.77 -17.62 -15.99
N VAL A 192 -3.64 -17.16 -15.10
CA VAL A 192 -3.37 -17.06 -13.65
C VAL A 192 -3.32 -18.45 -13.02
N LYS A 193 -2.24 -18.72 -12.27
CA LYS A 193 -2.08 -19.91 -11.42
C LYS A 193 -1.82 -19.47 -9.98
N PRO A 194 -2.86 -19.11 -9.21
CA PRO A 194 -2.67 -18.58 -7.87
C PRO A 194 -2.03 -19.62 -6.95
N ILE A 195 -1.07 -19.18 -6.16
CA ILE A 195 -0.31 -20.00 -5.21
C ILE A 195 -0.74 -19.65 -3.80
N ALA A 196 -1.11 -20.64 -3.00
CA ALA A 196 -1.36 -20.46 -1.59
C ALA A 196 -0.08 -19.99 -0.87
N GLN A 197 -0.21 -19.03 0.05
CA GLN A 197 0.98 -18.45 0.70
C GLN A 197 1.73 -19.47 1.56
N GLU A 198 1.04 -20.43 2.14
CA GLU A 198 1.63 -21.55 2.89
C GLU A 198 2.53 -22.47 2.03
N ASP A 199 2.29 -22.49 0.72
CA ASP A 199 3.09 -23.28 -0.23
C ASP A 199 4.29 -22.50 -0.80
N MET A 200 4.43 -21.23 -0.43
CA MET A 200 5.53 -20.39 -0.89
C MET A 200 6.78 -20.60 -0.05
N ALA A 201 7.93 -20.67 -0.71
CA ALA A 201 9.21 -20.72 -0.01
C ALA A 201 9.48 -19.41 0.73
N VAL A 202 9.75 -19.49 2.02
CA VAL A 202 10.08 -18.35 2.88
C VAL A 202 11.47 -18.55 3.46
N VAL A 203 12.29 -17.51 3.39
CA VAL A 203 13.59 -17.47 4.05
C VAL A 203 13.44 -16.79 5.41
N GLY A 204 13.76 -17.51 6.48
CA GLY A 204 13.68 -17.00 7.85
C GLY A 204 12.25 -17.04 8.43
N GLU A 205 12.07 -16.30 9.52
CA GLU A 205 10.78 -16.18 10.18
C GLU A 205 9.88 -15.17 9.49
N LEU A 206 8.57 -15.43 9.54
CA LEU A 206 7.56 -14.47 9.07
C LEU A 206 7.49 -13.28 10.02
N ARG A 207 7.65 -12.08 9.48
CA ARG A 207 7.57 -10.83 10.23
C ARG A 207 6.33 -10.05 9.81
N PRO A 208 5.55 -9.55 10.77
CA PRO A 208 4.39 -8.69 10.49
C PRO A 208 4.81 -7.26 10.16
N ALA A 209 3.89 -6.50 9.59
CA ALA A 209 4.05 -5.09 9.31
C ALA A 209 2.95 -4.26 10.00
N PRO A 210 2.96 -4.17 11.33
CA PRO A 210 1.91 -3.46 12.06
C PRO A 210 1.91 -1.97 11.74
N LYS A 211 0.77 -1.34 11.98
CA LYS A 211 0.63 0.09 11.84
C LYS A 211 1.65 0.82 12.71
N ILE A 212 2.25 1.86 12.14
CA ILE A 212 3.24 2.70 12.82
C ILE A 212 2.52 3.87 13.50
N PHE A 213 2.74 4.01 14.81
CA PHE A 213 2.25 5.10 15.63
C PHE A 213 3.40 6.04 16.01
N LYS A 214 3.08 7.22 16.53
CA LYS A 214 4.10 8.17 16.98
C LYS A 214 5.10 7.53 17.95
N GLU A 215 4.62 6.75 18.90
CA GLU A 215 5.48 6.08 19.90
C GLU A 215 6.41 5.04 19.26
N THR A 216 5.98 4.37 18.20
CA THR A 216 6.81 3.44 17.42
C THR A 216 8.06 4.13 16.86
N CYS A 217 7.98 5.42 16.57
CA CYS A 217 9.03 6.20 15.92
C CYS A 217 10.09 6.74 16.90
N ARG A 218 9.93 6.51 18.20
CA ARG A 218 10.93 6.93 19.19
C ARG A 218 12.20 6.10 19.05
N ILE A 219 13.36 6.78 18.97
CA ILE A 219 14.66 6.14 18.80
C ILE A 219 15.08 5.51 20.13
N ASP A 220 15.43 4.21 20.09
CA ASP A 220 16.13 3.53 21.18
C ASP A 220 17.63 3.56 20.91
N TRP A 221 18.31 4.44 21.61
CA TRP A 221 19.77 4.64 21.46
C TRP A 221 20.61 3.48 22.04
N ASN A 222 19.99 2.52 22.73
CA ASN A 222 20.68 1.34 23.25
C ASN A 222 20.79 0.20 22.22
N GLN A 223 20.31 0.42 21.00
CA GLN A 223 20.43 -0.54 19.90
C GLN A 223 21.79 -0.40 19.18
N PRO A 224 22.26 -1.45 18.50
CA PRO A 224 23.44 -1.36 17.63
C PRO A 224 23.31 -0.27 16.57
N VAL A 225 24.42 0.34 16.17
CA VAL A 225 24.47 1.44 15.19
C VAL A 225 23.71 1.11 13.91
N LYS A 226 23.89 -0.09 13.37
CA LYS A 226 23.18 -0.54 12.16
C LYS A 226 21.66 -0.53 12.35
N LYS A 227 21.16 -0.98 13.49
CA LYS A 227 19.72 -0.99 13.78
C LYS A 227 19.15 0.41 13.92
N ILE A 228 19.87 1.32 14.55
CA ILE A 228 19.44 2.72 14.66
C ILE A 228 19.43 3.38 13.29
N TYR A 229 20.46 3.15 12.48
CA TYR A 229 20.55 3.65 11.12
C TYR A 229 19.36 3.18 10.26
N ASP A 230 19.07 1.89 10.25
CA ASP A 230 17.97 1.31 9.49
C ASP A 230 16.59 1.80 9.98
N PHE A 231 16.45 1.95 11.30
CA PHE A 231 15.25 2.48 11.91
C PHE A 231 14.96 3.92 11.43
N ILE A 232 15.96 4.78 11.44
CA ILE A 232 15.80 6.17 11.01
C ILE A 232 15.49 6.26 9.52
N ARG A 233 16.24 5.57 8.66
CA ARG A 233 15.98 5.59 7.21
C ARG A 233 14.64 4.93 6.84
N GLY A 234 14.20 3.94 7.60
CA GLY A 234 12.91 3.26 7.41
C GLY A 234 11.69 4.10 7.80
N LEU A 235 11.90 5.23 8.49
CA LEU A 235 10.87 6.18 8.88
C LEU A 235 11.00 7.55 8.19
N SER A 236 12.03 7.75 7.40
CA SER A 236 12.33 9.03 6.78
C SER A 236 11.85 9.11 5.34
N PRO A 237 11.22 10.21 4.92
CA PRO A 237 11.00 11.46 5.67
C PRO A 237 9.74 11.45 6.53
N TYR A 238 8.87 10.45 6.39
CA TYR A 238 7.60 10.37 7.12
C TYR A 238 7.34 8.92 7.57
N PRO A 239 6.86 8.75 8.82
CA PRO A 239 6.48 9.75 9.84
C PRO A 239 7.65 10.44 10.55
N ALA A 240 8.87 10.03 10.33
CA ALA A 240 10.14 10.41 10.91
C ALA A 240 10.40 9.84 12.31
N ALA A 241 11.60 9.34 12.51
CA ALA A 241 12.10 8.95 13.81
C ALA A 241 12.34 10.20 14.68
N TRP A 242 12.12 10.09 15.98
CA TRP A 242 12.27 11.20 16.91
C TRP A 242 13.00 10.79 18.19
N THR A 243 13.55 11.78 18.85
CA THR A 243 14.17 11.65 20.16
C THR A 243 13.93 12.92 21.00
N GLU A 244 14.24 12.86 22.27
CA GLU A 244 14.22 14.01 23.17
C GLU A 244 15.65 14.43 23.50
N LEU A 245 15.92 15.73 23.35
CA LEU A 245 17.13 16.36 23.86
C LEU A 245 16.83 16.93 25.26
N HIS A 246 17.60 16.49 26.23
CA HIS A 246 17.49 16.95 27.61
C HIS A 246 18.59 17.95 27.93
N PHE A 247 18.21 19.09 28.51
CA PHE A 247 19.14 20.14 28.87
C PHE A 247 19.39 20.17 30.39
N PRO A 248 20.51 20.77 30.84
CA PRO A 248 20.86 20.84 32.28
C PRO A 248 19.80 21.53 33.15
N ASP A 249 19.03 22.47 32.59
CA ASP A 249 17.94 23.18 33.27
C ASP A 249 16.66 22.34 33.42
N LYS A 250 16.71 21.04 33.09
CA LYS A 250 15.61 20.07 33.10
C LYS A 250 14.55 20.30 32.01
N THR A 251 14.77 21.21 31.08
CA THR A 251 13.93 21.30 29.87
C THR A 251 14.25 20.21 28.90
N SER A 252 13.27 19.83 28.05
CA SER A 252 13.47 18.88 26.98
C SER A 252 12.80 19.37 25.68
N VAL A 253 13.39 18.99 24.55
CA VAL A 253 12.86 19.31 23.23
C VAL A 253 12.82 18.04 22.40
N VAL A 254 11.67 17.80 21.74
CA VAL A 254 11.51 16.72 20.78
C VAL A 254 12.10 17.16 19.44
N VAL A 255 13.02 16.35 18.92
CA VAL A 255 13.62 16.55 17.57
C VAL A 255 13.36 15.34 16.69
N LYS A 256 13.07 15.61 15.43
CA LYS A 256 12.97 14.57 14.38
C LYS A 256 14.31 14.43 13.69
N ILE A 257 14.69 13.18 13.41
CA ILE A 257 15.94 12.87 12.72
C ILE A 257 15.60 12.22 11.38
N TYR A 258 16.06 12.83 10.31
CA TYR A 258 15.72 12.43 8.95
C TYR A 258 16.86 11.68 8.26
N GLN A 259 18.10 11.97 8.61
CA GLN A 259 19.26 11.38 7.97
C GLN A 259 20.41 11.20 8.97
N THR A 260 21.11 10.08 8.86
CA THR A 260 22.26 9.75 9.68
C THR A 260 23.35 9.09 8.85
N GLU A 261 24.56 9.09 9.38
CA GLU A 261 25.68 8.34 8.84
C GLU A 261 26.20 7.34 9.88
N LYS A 262 26.67 6.20 9.41
CA LYS A 262 27.32 5.20 10.27
C LYS A 262 28.80 5.55 10.40
N CYS A 263 29.21 6.04 11.56
CA CYS A 263 30.61 6.20 11.88
C CYS A 263 31.09 4.96 12.64
N LEU A 264 31.88 4.12 11.98
CA LEU A 264 32.54 2.98 12.58
C LEU A 264 33.95 3.45 13.01
N GLN A 265 34.22 3.42 14.32
CA GLN A 265 35.56 3.67 14.87
C GLN A 265 36.37 2.38 14.83
#